data_5a385d1909d76f02a0383f7554e9976e
#
_entry.id   5a385d1909d76f02a0383f7554e9976e
#
_cell.length_a   1.000
_cell.length_b   1.000
_cell.length_c   1.000
_cell.angle_alpha   90.00
_cell.angle_beta   90.00
_cell.angle_gamma   90.00
#
_symmetry.space_group_name_H-M   'P 1'
#
loop_
_entity.id
_entity.type
_entity.pdbx_description
1 polymer ?
#
loop_
_entity_poly.entity_id
_entity_poly.type
_entity_poly.pdbx_seq_one_letter_code
_entity_poly.pdbx_strand_id
1 'polypeptide(L)'
;TTKGYDFCRAIINKLVEFSFERIFTEKYDFYAALFEYLIKDYNKDSGGKYAEYYTPHAVAKIMAAILVPEDVRGKINNVCCYDPSAGSGTLLMNIAHAIGEQRCAIYSQDISQKSSSLLRLNLILNNLVHSIPNIIQGNTMLHPYHRDGQTLKKFDYIVSNPPFKMDFSSERNALDSKENKERF
;
A
#
# COMPACT_ATOMS: atom_id res chain seq x y z
N THR A 1 13.55 -27.36 -5.12
CA THR A 1 13.01 -28.54 -5.82
C THR A 1 12.86 -28.26 -7.30
N THR A 2 13.16 -29.20 -8.19
CA THR A 2 13.13 -29.08 -9.66
C THR A 2 11.80 -28.52 -10.16
N LYS A 3 10.68 -28.96 -9.59
CA LYS A 3 9.33 -28.46 -9.93
C LYS A 3 9.14 -26.94 -9.73
N GLY A 4 9.79 -26.33 -8.73
CA GLY A 4 9.71 -24.88 -8.50
C GLY A 4 10.44 -24.09 -9.60
N TYR A 5 11.59 -24.56 -10.04
CA TYR A 5 12.33 -23.94 -11.14
C TYR A 5 11.60 -24.04 -12.48
N ASP A 6 10.99 -25.18 -12.77
CA ASP A 6 10.22 -25.37 -14.01
C ASP A 6 8.98 -24.49 -14.05
N PHE A 7 8.30 -24.32 -12.91
CA PHE A 7 7.17 -23.41 -12.77
C PHE A 7 7.58 -21.93 -12.97
N CYS A 8 8.65 -21.48 -12.31
CA CYS A 8 9.18 -20.12 -12.50
C CYS A 8 9.60 -19.88 -13.96
N ARG A 9 10.28 -20.84 -14.59
CA ARG A 9 10.66 -20.75 -16.00
C ARG A 9 9.44 -20.64 -16.92
N ALA A 10 8.38 -21.42 -16.67
CA ALA A 10 7.16 -21.35 -17.45
C ALA A 10 6.48 -19.98 -17.35
N ILE A 11 6.44 -19.38 -16.15
CA ILE A 11 5.92 -18.03 -15.95
C ILE A 11 6.77 -16.99 -16.69
N ILE A 12 8.09 -17.04 -16.54
CA ILE A 12 9.01 -16.12 -17.22
C ILE A 12 8.85 -16.21 -18.74
N ASN A 13 8.81 -17.43 -19.30
CA ASN A 13 8.62 -17.62 -20.71
C ASN A 13 7.30 -17.02 -21.22
N LYS A 14 6.21 -17.15 -20.44
CA LYS A 14 4.92 -16.55 -20.76
C LYS A 14 4.99 -15.02 -20.72
N LEU A 15 5.62 -14.42 -19.72
CA LEU A 15 5.73 -12.98 -19.59
C LEU A 15 6.58 -12.34 -20.71
N VAL A 16 7.63 -13.04 -21.17
CA VAL A 16 8.51 -12.56 -22.27
C VAL A 16 7.81 -12.56 -23.63
N GLU A 17 6.73 -13.36 -23.81
CA GLU A 17 5.92 -13.35 -25.03
C GLU A 17 5.13 -12.03 -25.25
N PHE A 18 5.02 -11.18 -24.22
CA PHE A 18 4.26 -9.94 -24.25
C PHE A 18 5.17 -8.73 -24.17
N SER A 19 4.95 -7.71 -25.05
CA SER A 19 5.56 -6.40 -24.91
C SER A 19 4.68 -5.52 -24.01
N PHE A 20 5.23 -5.11 -22.90
CA PHE A 20 4.55 -4.22 -21.95
C PHE A 20 4.86 -2.74 -22.20
N GLU A 21 5.64 -2.38 -23.22
CA GLU A 21 6.07 -1.00 -23.47
C GLU A 21 4.91 -0.01 -23.64
N ARG A 22 3.88 -0.38 -24.38
CA ARG A 22 2.67 0.44 -24.53
C ARG A 22 1.88 0.62 -23.23
N ILE A 23 1.92 -0.38 -22.40
CA ILE A 23 1.23 -0.41 -21.10
C ILE A 23 1.93 0.52 -20.11
N PHE A 24 3.24 0.66 -20.20
CA PHE A 24 4.02 1.58 -19.38
C PHE A 24 3.78 3.07 -19.68
N THR A 25 3.24 3.43 -20.83
CA THR A 25 2.91 4.82 -21.18
C THR A 25 1.53 5.28 -20.66
N GLU A 26 0.57 4.36 -20.49
CA GLU A 26 -0.75 4.61 -19.89
C GLU A 26 -0.85 4.11 -18.44
N LYS A 27 0.23 4.10 -17.74
CA LYS A 27 0.72 3.35 -16.57
C LYS A 27 -0.28 3.04 -15.49
N TYR A 28 -1.01 4.03 -15.04
CA TYR A 28 -1.69 3.95 -13.76
C TYR A 28 -3.02 3.18 -13.81
N ASP A 29 -3.87 3.46 -14.79
CA ASP A 29 -5.19 2.84 -14.87
C ASP A 29 -5.14 1.36 -15.23
N PHE A 30 -4.13 0.95 -16.02
CA PHE A 30 -3.94 -0.46 -16.38
C PHE A 30 -3.51 -1.30 -15.17
N TYR A 31 -2.50 -0.86 -14.43
CA TYR A 31 -2.02 -1.61 -13.27
C TYR A 31 -3.04 -1.64 -12.14
N ALA A 32 -3.76 -0.56 -11.92
CA ALA A 32 -4.87 -0.53 -10.98
C ALA A 32 -5.99 -1.49 -11.40
N ALA A 33 -6.37 -1.51 -12.68
CA ALA A 33 -7.40 -2.41 -13.21
C ALA A 33 -6.96 -3.89 -13.15
N LEU A 34 -5.71 -4.19 -13.51
CA LEU A 34 -5.13 -5.53 -13.40
C LEU A 34 -5.10 -6.00 -11.96
N PHE A 35 -4.69 -5.13 -11.04
CA PHE A 35 -4.62 -5.42 -9.63
C PHE A 35 -6.01 -5.64 -9.04
N GLU A 36 -7.01 -4.83 -9.40
CA GLU A 36 -8.41 -5.03 -9.04
C GLU A 36 -8.96 -6.36 -9.57
N TYR A 37 -8.64 -6.72 -10.80
CA TYR A 37 -9.03 -8.00 -11.38
C TYR A 37 -8.46 -9.17 -10.59
N LEU A 38 -7.17 -9.13 -10.30
CA LEU A 38 -6.48 -10.18 -9.52
C LEU A 38 -7.06 -10.31 -8.10
N ILE A 39 -7.35 -9.19 -7.45
CA ILE A 39 -7.98 -9.20 -6.11
C ILE A 39 -9.40 -9.75 -6.18
N LYS A 40 -10.20 -9.39 -7.19
CA LYS A 40 -11.55 -9.91 -7.38
C LYS A 40 -11.57 -11.42 -7.60
N ASP A 41 -10.67 -11.91 -8.44
CA ASP A 41 -10.56 -13.34 -8.74
C ASP A 41 -10.11 -14.13 -7.51
N TYR A 42 -9.16 -13.58 -6.79
CA TYR A 42 -8.67 -14.14 -5.53
C TYR A 42 -9.72 -14.17 -4.41
N ASN A 43 -10.64 -13.19 -4.39
CA ASN A 43 -11.72 -13.11 -3.42
C ASN A 43 -12.84 -14.13 -3.67
N LYS A 44 -13.08 -14.51 -4.93
CA LYS A 44 -14.05 -15.56 -5.27
C LYS A 44 -13.67 -16.91 -4.67
N ASP A 45 -12.38 -17.26 -4.72
CA ASP A 45 -11.87 -18.53 -4.20
C ASP A 45 -11.79 -18.60 -2.67
N SER A 46 -11.85 -17.46 -2.00
CA SER A 46 -11.59 -17.33 -0.55
C SER A 46 -12.85 -17.06 0.29
N GLY A 47 -14.07 -17.20 -0.27
CA GLY A 47 -15.31 -17.04 0.46
C GLY A 47 -15.60 -15.63 0.97
N GLY A 48 -15.11 -14.60 0.27
CA GLY A 48 -15.43 -13.19 0.55
C GLY A 48 -14.65 -12.55 1.71
N LYS A 49 -13.80 -13.28 2.41
CA LYS A 49 -13.00 -12.76 3.56
C LYS A 49 -12.00 -11.65 3.20
N TYR A 50 -11.73 -11.43 1.92
CA TYR A 50 -10.74 -10.44 1.45
C TYR A 50 -11.34 -9.14 0.92
N ALA A 51 -12.66 -9.02 0.87
CA ALA A 51 -13.34 -7.75 0.57
C ALA A 51 -13.03 -6.66 1.63
N GLU A 52 -12.62 -7.06 2.83
CA GLU A 52 -12.28 -6.18 3.93
C GLU A 52 -10.98 -5.36 3.68
N TYR A 53 -10.14 -5.77 2.72
CA TYR A 53 -8.82 -5.16 2.48
C TYR A 53 -8.76 -4.32 1.21
N TYR A 54 -9.88 -4.09 0.57
CA TYR A 54 -9.91 -3.38 -0.71
C TYR A 54 -10.61 -2.03 -0.60
N THR A 55 -9.88 -0.98 -0.95
CA THR A 55 -10.44 0.36 -1.11
C THR A 55 -10.82 0.57 -2.58
N PRO A 56 -12.08 0.88 -2.91
CA PRO A 56 -12.48 1.16 -4.28
C PRO A 56 -11.63 2.27 -4.90
N HIS A 57 -11.15 2.03 -6.11
CA HIS A 57 -10.25 2.95 -6.82
C HIS A 57 -10.83 4.37 -6.97
N ALA A 58 -12.14 4.47 -7.24
CA ALA A 58 -12.83 5.76 -7.33
C ALA A 58 -12.73 6.57 -6.02
N VAL A 59 -12.86 5.93 -4.86
CA VAL A 59 -12.70 6.57 -3.54
C VAL A 59 -11.27 7.03 -3.35
N ALA A 60 -10.30 6.17 -3.70
CA ALA A 60 -8.89 6.52 -3.60
C ALA A 60 -8.50 7.71 -4.50
N LYS A 61 -9.03 7.79 -5.71
CA LYS A 61 -8.88 8.96 -6.62
C LYS A 61 -9.44 10.25 -6.00
N ILE A 62 -10.62 10.18 -5.40
CA ILE A 62 -11.24 11.34 -4.74
C ILE A 62 -10.38 11.81 -3.57
N MET A 63 -9.93 10.89 -2.71
CA MET A 63 -9.07 11.23 -1.57
C MET A 63 -7.75 11.86 -2.02
N ALA A 64 -7.12 11.30 -3.05
CA ALA A 64 -5.90 11.85 -3.61
C ALA A 64 -6.11 13.25 -4.21
N ALA A 65 -7.24 13.49 -4.88
CA ALA A 65 -7.56 14.81 -5.44
C ALA A 65 -7.82 15.87 -4.35
N ILE A 66 -8.38 15.47 -3.21
CA ILE A 66 -8.57 16.36 -2.05
C ILE A 66 -7.22 16.71 -1.42
N LEU A 67 -6.34 15.72 -1.23
CA LEU A 67 -5.06 15.91 -0.54
C LEU A 67 -4.00 16.58 -1.43
N VAL A 68 -4.05 16.31 -2.72
CA VAL A 68 -3.11 16.85 -3.71
C VAL A 68 -3.89 17.54 -4.85
N PRO A 69 -4.42 18.77 -4.59
CA PRO A 69 -5.14 19.52 -5.60
C PRO A 69 -4.29 19.81 -6.84
N GLU A 70 -4.93 20.06 -7.98
CA GLU A 70 -4.25 20.22 -9.27
C GLU A 70 -3.22 21.37 -9.29
N ASP A 71 -3.50 22.45 -8.58
CA ASP A 71 -2.63 23.62 -8.50
C ASP A 71 -1.30 23.38 -7.77
N VAL A 72 -1.21 22.31 -6.95
CA VAL A 72 0.01 21.93 -6.24
C VAL A 72 0.73 20.72 -6.87
N ARG A 73 0.07 20.01 -7.79
CA ARG A 73 0.68 18.91 -8.53
C ARG A 73 1.94 19.39 -9.28
N GLY A 74 2.99 18.57 -9.23
CA GLY A 74 4.26 18.93 -9.85
C GLY A 74 5.10 19.97 -9.10
N LYS A 75 4.58 20.61 -8.05
CA LYS A 75 5.33 21.53 -7.19
C LYS A 75 5.82 20.89 -5.90
N ILE A 76 5.21 19.79 -5.48
CA ILE A 76 5.54 19.04 -4.28
C ILE A 76 6.73 18.12 -4.58
N ASN A 77 7.72 18.07 -3.69
CA ASN A 77 8.90 17.20 -3.80
C ASN A 77 9.35 16.73 -2.42
N ASN A 78 10.00 15.56 -2.38
CA ASN A 78 10.63 14.98 -1.19
C ASN A 78 9.66 14.79 -0.01
N VAL A 79 8.44 14.40 -0.29
CA VAL A 79 7.41 14.20 0.72
C VAL A 79 7.27 12.73 1.09
N CYS A 80 6.86 12.49 2.33
CA CYS A 80 6.60 11.16 2.88
C CYS A 80 5.09 10.93 3.01
N CYS A 81 4.59 9.88 2.35
CA CYS A 81 3.18 9.47 2.41
C CYS A 81 3.06 8.19 3.25
N TYR A 82 2.11 8.14 4.16
CA TYR A 82 1.96 7.02 5.10
C TYR A 82 0.53 6.51 5.16
N ASP A 83 0.40 5.19 5.28
CA ASP A 83 -0.85 4.51 5.63
C ASP A 83 -0.60 3.49 6.74
N PRO A 84 -1.21 3.67 7.94
CA PRO A 84 -1.08 2.76 9.07
C PRO A 84 -1.84 1.43 8.93
N SER A 85 -2.65 1.28 7.89
CA SER A 85 -3.45 0.08 7.57
C SER A 85 -3.55 -0.13 6.06
N ALA A 86 -2.41 -0.12 5.39
CA ALA A 86 -2.28 0.10 3.96
C ALA A 86 -2.97 -0.93 3.07
N GLY A 87 -3.25 -2.14 3.55
CA GLY A 87 -3.78 -3.21 2.73
C GLY A 87 -2.91 -3.45 1.50
N SER A 88 -3.50 -3.40 0.33
CA SER A 88 -2.79 -3.50 -0.95
C SER A 88 -2.12 -2.20 -1.42
N GLY A 89 -2.31 -1.09 -0.70
CA GLY A 89 -1.72 0.21 -0.99
C GLY A 89 -2.47 1.07 -2.00
N THR A 90 -3.72 0.77 -2.30
CA THR A 90 -4.50 1.53 -3.30
C THR A 90 -4.54 3.03 -2.99
N LEU A 91 -4.73 3.45 -1.73
CA LEU A 91 -4.70 4.86 -1.33
C LEU A 91 -3.33 5.50 -1.59
N LEU A 92 -2.26 4.84 -1.16
CA LEU A 92 -0.89 5.33 -1.33
C LEU A 92 -0.49 5.47 -2.79
N MET A 93 -0.88 4.51 -3.66
CA MET A 93 -0.59 4.59 -5.09
C MET A 93 -1.27 5.80 -5.73
N ASN A 94 -2.54 6.08 -5.37
CA ASN A 94 -3.26 7.23 -5.91
C ASN A 94 -2.62 8.57 -5.49
N ILE A 95 -2.15 8.68 -4.26
CA ILE A 95 -1.43 9.88 -3.78
C ILE A 95 -0.07 10.00 -4.47
N ALA A 96 0.70 8.92 -4.54
CA ALA A 96 2.00 8.93 -5.22
C ALA A 96 1.86 9.34 -6.68
N HIS A 97 0.83 8.87 -7.36
CA HIS A 97 0.55 9.28 -8.73
C HIS A 97 0.19 10.77 -8.84
N ALA A 98 -0.62 11.31 -7.92
CA ALA A 98 -0.99 12.72 -7.91
C ALA A 98 0.21 13.66 -7.63
N ILE A 99 1.17 13.22 -6.81
CA ILE A 99 2.41 13.95 -6.49
C ILE A 99 3.45 13.78 -7.60
N GLY A 100 3.60 12.58 -8.11
CA GLY A 100 4.65 12.07 -8.98
C GLY A 100 5.53 11.08 -8.23
N GLU A 101 5.70 9.88 -8.77
CA GLU A 101 6.31 8.71 -8.12
C GLU A 101 7.74 8.97 -7.66
N GLN A 102 8.50 9.79 -8.41
CA GLN A 102 9.88 10.15 -8.07
C GLN A 102 10.00 11.30 -7.06
N ARG A 103 8.87 11.86 -6.62
CA ARG A 103 8.80 13.04 -5.74
C ARG A 103 8.34 12.71 -4.32
N CYS A 104 7.97 11.45 -4.08
CA CYS A 104 7.49 11.00 -2.79
C CYS A 104 8.13 9.67 -2.39
N ALA A 105 8.16 9.42 -1.09
CA ALA A 105 8.48 8.12 -0.52
C ALA A 105 7.24 7.56 0.19
N ILE A 106 6.94 6.29 -0.07
CA ILE A 106 5.81 5.58 0.51
C ILE A 106 6.26 4.85 1.76
N TYR A 107 5.49 5.01 2.81
CA TYR A 107 5.62 4.31 4.07
C TYR A 107 4.32 3.59 4.38
N SER A 108 4.39 2.40 4.92
CA SER A 108 3.21 1.70 5.39
C SER A 108 3.52 0.77 6.54
N GLN A 109 2.47 0.47 7.28
CA GLN A 109 2.47 -0.61 8.24
C GLN A 109 1.13 -1.33 8.16
N ASP A 110 1.15 -2.66 8.15
CA ASP A 110 -0.06 -3.48 8.10
C ASP A 110 0.19 -4.77 8.87
N ILE A 111 -0.81 -5.25 9.59
CA ILE A 111 -0.71 -6.49 10.37
C ILE A 111 -0.62 -7.72 9.44
N SER A 112 -1.19 -7.64 8.25
CA SER A 112 -1.25 -8.72 7.28
C SER A 112 0.04 -8.83 6.46
N GLN A 113 0.73 -9.96 6.60
CA GLN A 113 1.88 -10.30 5.75
C GLN A 113 1.52 -10.32 4.25
N LYS A 114 0.32 -10.78 3.94
CA LYS A 114 -0.17 -10.86 2.57
C LYS A 114 -0.38 -9.46 1.98
N SER A 115 -1.03 -8.55 2.72
CA SER A 115 -1.20 -7.16 2.34
C SER A 115 0.14 -6.49 2.07
N SER A 116 1.12 -6.65 2.96
CA SER A 116 2.46 -6.11 2.79
C SER A 116 3.17 -6.66 1.54
N SER A 117 2.95 -7.93 1.20
CA SER A 117 3.52 -8.55 -0.02
C SER A 117 2.86 -8.00 -1.28
N LEU A 118 1.53 -7.83 -1.28
CA LEU A 118 0.79 -7.21 -2.38
C LEU A 118 1.19 -5.75 -2.59
N LEU A 119 1.36 -5.00 -1.50
CA LEU A 119 1.83 -3.61 -1.59
C LEU A 119 3.23 -3.52 -2.20
N ARG A 120 4.17 -4.39 -1.81
CA ARG A 120 5.51 -4.41 -2.42
C ARG A 120 5.44 -4.67 -3.93
N LEU A 121 4.61 -5.62 -4.35
CA LEU A 121 4.37 -5.86 -5.78
C LEU A 121 3.79 -4.61 -6.47
N ASN A 122 2.82 -3.96 -5.84
CA ASN A 122 2.20 -2.75 -6.35
C ASN A 122 3.22 -1.60 -6.50
N LEU A 123 4.14 -1.44 -5.55
CA LEU A 123 5.25 -0.47 -5.64
C LEU A 123 6.17 -0.76 -6.83
N ILE A 124 6.49 -2.02 -7.09
CA ILE A 124 7.31 -2.42 -8.25
C ILE A 124 6.60 -2.02 -9.55
N LEU A 125 5.33 -2.37 -9.68
CA LEU A 125 4.52 -2.08 -10.87
C LEU A 125 4.36 -0.56 -11.12
N ASN A 126 4.38 0.25 -10.07
CA ASN A 126 4.20 1.70 -10.14
C ASN A 126 5.52 2.50 -10.04
N ASN A 127 6.68 1.87 -10.28
CA ASN A 127 7.99 2.52 -10.28
C ASN A 127 8.37 3.22 -8.95
N LEU A 128 7.93 2.64 -7.83
CA LEU A 128 8.16 3.11 -6.46
C LEU A 128 9.07 2.16 -5.67
N VAL A 129 9.98 1.46 -6.37
CA VAL A 129 10.87 0.42 -5.80
C VAL A 129 11.69 0.95 -4.63
N HIS A 130 12.08 2.23 -4.68
CA HIS A 130 12.83 2.91 -3.61
C HIS A 130 12.07 2.93 -2.26
N SER A 131 10.76 2.77 -2.28
CA SER A 131 9.92 2.76 -1.08
C SER A 131 9.73 1.36 -0.45
N ILE A 132 10.19 0.29 -1.11
CA ILE A 132 10.03 -1.09 -0.60
C ILE A 132 10.58 -1.28 0.82
N PRO A 133 11.75 -0.71 1.21
CA PRO A 133 12.27 -0.84 2.57
C PRO A 133 11.36 -0.24 3.65
N ASN A 134 10.46 0.67 3.28
CA ASN A 134 9.55 1.35 4.20
C ASN A 134 8.23 0.59 4.43
N ILE A 135 8.09 -0.61 3.85
CA ILE A 135 6.87 -1.43 3.99
C ILE A 135 7.08 -2.42 5.12
N ILE A 136 6.42 -2.17 6.23
CA ILE A 136 6.58 -2.93 7.47
C ILE A 136 5.34 -3.77 7.73
N GLN A 137 5.56 -5.04 8.13
CA GLN A 137 4.49 -5.89 8.63
C GLN A 137 4.46 -5.81 10.16
N GLY A 138 3.31 -5.47 10.72
CA GLY A 138 3.13 -5.41 12.16
C GLY A 138 1.88 -4.65 12.60
N ASN A 139 1.49 -4.83 13.87
CA ASN A 139 0.36 -4.12 14.47
C ASN A 139 0.76 -2.67 14.76
N THR A 140 0.21 -1.74 13.99
CA THR A 140 0.50 -0.30 14.08
C THR A 140 0.09 0.31 15.41
N MET A 141 -0.99 -0.18 16.01
CA MET A 141 -1.48 0.34 17.30
C MET A 141 -0.53 0.00 18.43
N LEU A 142 -0.08 -1.26 18.52
CA LEU A 142 0.78 -1.73 19.60
C LEU A 142 2.25 -1.38 19.37
N HIS A 143 2.71 -1.50 18.11
CA HIS A 143 4.12 -1.38 17.77
C HIS A 143 4.30 -0.51 16.53
N PRO A 144 4.23 0.83 16.65
CA PRO A 144 4.54 1.73 15.53
C PRO A 144 6.05 1.70 15.25
N TYR A 145 6.43 1.11 14.13
CA TYR A 145 7.84 0.92 13.78
C TYR A 145 8.48 2.11 13.06
N HIS A 146 7.69 2.97 12.43
CA HIS A 146 8.23 4.16 11.79
C HIS A 146 8.57 5.22 12.84
N ARG A 147 9.86 5.39 13.10
CA ARG A 147 10.39 6.26 14.15
C ARG A 147 11.57 7.11 13.66
N ASP A 148 11.72 8.28 14.24
CA ASP A 148 12.88 9.13 14.14
C ASP A 148 13.52 9.20 15.54
N GLY A 149 14.50 8.33 15.79
CA GLY A 149 15.07 8.12 17.12
C GLY A 149 14.03 7.61 18.12
N GLN A 150 13.78 8.36 19.19
CA GLN A 150 12.80 8.00 20.25
C GLN A 150 11.37 8.38 19.90
N THR A 151 11.16 9.28 18.93
CA THR A 151 9.84 9.81 18.58
C THR A 151 9.22 9.08 17.39
N LEU A 152 7.90 9.20 17.24
CA LEU A 152 7.23 8.72 16.03
C LEU A 152 7.64 9.59 14.83
N LYS A 153 7.89 8.95 13.70
CA LYS A 153 8.14 9.64 12.44
C LYS A 153 6.92 10.45 12.04
N LYS A 154 7.15 11.68 11.59
CA LYS A 154 6.12 12.55 11.02
C LYS A 154 6.07 12.37 9.50
N PHE A 155 4.88 12.51 8.94
CA PHE A 155 4.62 12.34 7.52
C PHE A 155 3.89 13.56 6.98
N ASP A 156 4.14 13.88 5.71
CA ASP A 156 3.50 15.01 5.05
C ASP A 156 2.06 14.69 4.67
N TYR A 157 1.81 13.44 4.27
CA TYR A 157 0.49 12.93 3.94
C TYR A 157 0.21 11.63 4.68
N ILE A 158 -0.94 11.58 5.35
CA ILE A 158 -1.42 10.36 6.01
C ILE A 158 -2.80 10.04 5.45
N VAL A 159 -2.98 8.82 5.01
CA VAL A 159 -4.26 8.26 4.55
C VAL A 159 -4.50 6.94 5.21
N SER A 160 -5.76 6.59 5.42
CA SER A 160 -6.11 5.29 5.94
C SER A 160 -7.55 4.94 5.63
N ASN A 161 -7.77 3.67 5.31
CA ASN A 161 -9.07 3.01 5.35
C ASN A 161 -8.95 1.79 6.28
N PRO A 162 -9.04 1.99 7.61
CA PRO A 162 -8.85 0.92 8.57
C PRO A 162 -10.00 -0.09 8.51
N PRO A 163 -9.78 -1.34 8.93
CA PRO A 163 -10.82 -2.36 8.96
C PRO A 163 -11.98 -1.94 9.85
N PHE A 164 -13.21 -2.17 9.33
CA PHE A 164 -14.44 -1.87 10.06
C PHE A 164 -14.81 -3.00 11.04
N LYS A 165 -15.36 -2.65 12.18
CA LYS A 165 -15.87 -3.60 13.19
C LYS A 165 -14.83 -4.60 13.71
N MET A 166 -13.55 -4.25 13.66
CA MET A 166 -12.52 -5.07 14.28
C MET A 166 -12.62 -4.93 15.81
N ASP A 167 -12.70 -6.06 16.50
CA ASP A 167 -12.59 -6.08 17.96
C ASP A 167 -11.12 -5.88 18.35
N PHE A 168 -10.82 -4.80 19.04
CA PHE A 168 -9.48 -4.48 19.57
C PHE A 168 -9.47 -4.41 21.09
N SER A 169 -10.42 -5.07 21.74
CA SER A 169 -10.54 -5.07 23.21
C SER A 169 -9.27 -5.60 23.91
N SER A 170 -8.56 -6.53 23.27
CA SER A 170 -7.30 -7.07 23.75
C SER A 170 -6.17 -6.03 23.71
N GLU A 171 -6.13 -5.20 22.69
CA GLU A 171 -5.13 -4.15 22.51
C GLU A 171 -5.42 -2.92 23.38
N ARG A 172 -6.68 -2.67 23.67
CA ARG A 172 -7.12 -1.51 24.45
C ARG A 172 -6.39 -1.38 25.78
N ASN A 173 -6.26 -2.46 26.53
CA ASN A 173 -5.59 -2.45 27.82
C ASN A 173 -4.09 -2.12 27.71
N ALA A 174 -3.44 -2.57 26.65
CA ALA A 174 -2.06 -2.23 26.35
C ALA A 174 -1.90 -0.76 25.93
N LEU A 175 -2.88 -0.22 25.19
CA LEU A 175 -2.89 1.17 24.73
C LEU A 175 -3.16 2.15 25.90
N ASP A 176 -3.95 1.76 26.87
CA ASP A 176 -4.27 2.59 28.08
C ASP A 176 -3.12 2.59 29.11
N SER A 177 -1.96 2.07 28.78
CA SER A 177 -0.78 2.07 29.65
C SER A 177 -0.14 3.47 29.71
N LYS A 178 0.60 3.74 30.83
CA LYS A 178 1.32 5.00 31.00
C LYS A 178 2.34 5.29 29.88
N GLU A 179 2.90 4.26 29.30
CA GLU A 179 3.90 4.35 28.22
C GLU A 179 3.31 4.85 26.89
N ASN A 180 2.01 4.70 26.71
CA ASN A 180 1.31 5.14 25.50
C ASN A 180 0.58 6.49 25.64
N LYS A 181 0.65 7.15 26.81
CA LYS A 181 -0.04 8.43 27.04
C LYS A 181 0.37 9.57 26.10
N GLU A 182 1.56 9.48 25.49
CA GLU A 182 2.02 10.47 24.50
C GLU A 182 1.37 10.28 23.11
N ARG A 183 0.64 9.18 22.92
CA ARG A 183 0.04 8.82 21.63
C ARG A 183 -1.47 9.06 21.57
N PHE A 184 -2.11 9.15 22.74
CA PHE A 184 -3.58 9.24 22.89
C PHE A 184 -3.97 10.26 23.94
#